data_b1d5a82d845d8fff5c09e278c55c0d92
#
_entry.id   b1d5a82d845d8fff5c09e278c55c0d92
#
_cell.length_a   1.000
_cell.length_b   1.000
_cell.length_c   1.000
_cell.angle_alpha   90.00
_cell.angle_beta   90.00
_cell.angle_gamma   90.00
#
_symmetry.space_group_name_H-M   'P 1'
#
loop_
_entity.id
_entity.type
_entity.pdbx_description
1 polymer ?
#
loop_
_entity_poly.entity_id
_entity_poly.type
_entity_poly.pdbx_seq_one_letter_code
_entity_poly.pdbx_strand_id
1 'polypeptide(L)'
;LPDCVGPEVEAACAALPPGEVALLENLRFHVEEEGNVKKEDGTSVKADPEAVKAFRASLSKLGDVYVNDAFGTAHRAHSSTAGVVLPQRAAGYLMKKELDFLGDAVDAPKRPFVAIIGGAKVSGKIDVISSLLPKVDKLIIGGGMAFTFYKAQGKEIGGSLVEDDRVAMAGELLAKAGDKLVLPIDTVV
;
A
#
# COMPACT_ATOMS: atom_id res chain seq x y z
N LEU A 1 -0.77 -16.83 -22.25
CA LEU A 1 0.20 -17.93 -22.10
C LEU A 1 -0.18 -18.77 -20.87
N PRO A 2 0.17 -20.08 -20.84
CA PRO A 2 -0.27 -20.98 -19.77
C PRO A 2 0.46 -20.80 -18.44
N ASP A 3 1.56 -20.04 -18.44
CA ASP A 3 2.35 -19.68 -17.26
C ASP A 3 2.92 -18.26 -17.39
N CYS A 4 3.60 -17.79 -16.37
CA CYS A 4 4.25 -16.48 -16.33
C CYS A 4 5.78 -16.58 -16.41
N VAL A 5 6.38 -17.77 -16.31
CA VAL A 5 7.82 -18.03 -16.37
C VAL A 5 8.09 -19.35 -17.09
N GLY A 6 9.35 -19.63 -17.33
CA GLY A 6 9.82 -20.88 -17.88
C GLY A 6 10.13 -20.82 -19.39
N PRO A 7 10.78 -21.89 -19.93
CA PRO A 7 11.33 -21.89 -21.28
C PRO A 7 10.28 -21.64 -22.37
N GLU A 8 9.06 -22.16 -22.21
CA GLU A 8 7.98 -21.98 -23.18
C GLU A 8 7.53 -20.50 -23.22
N VAL A 9 7.37 -19.88 -22.05
CA VAL A 9 6.99 -18.46 -21.93
C VAL A 9 8.09 -17.56 -22.46
N GLU A 10 9.35 -17.84 -22.10
CA GLU A 10 10.52 -17.11 -22.58
C GLU A 10 10.59 -17.17 -24.12
N ALA A 11 10.41 -18.36 -24.72
CA ALA A 11 10.41 -18.52 -26.16
C ALA A 11 9.23 -17.80 -26.85
N ALA A 12 8.04 -17.89 -26.28
CA ALA A 12 6.86 -17.20 -26.81
C ALA A 12 7.02 -15.67 -26.77
N CYS A 13 7.53 -15.12 -25.68
CA CYS A 13 7.80 -13.69 -25.56
C CYS A 13 8.91 -13.21 -26.52
N ALA A 14 9.98 -14.01 -26.69
CA ALA A 14 11.05 -13.70 -27.64
C ALA A 14 10.60 -13.73 -29.11
N ALA A 15 9.60 -14.56 -29.43
CA ALA A 15 9.02 -14.69 -30.77
C ALA A 15 7.86 -13.72 -31.03
N LEU A 16 7.46 -12.90 -30.05
CA LEU A 16 6.30 -12.01 -30.14
C LEU A 16 6.52 -10.94 -31.22
N PRO A 17 5.68 -10.88 -32.28
CA PRO A 17 5.85 -9.88 -33.33
C PRO A 17 5.59 -8.44 -32.80
N PRO A 18 6.21 -7.43 -33.43
CA PRO A 18 5.94 -6.02 -33.10
C PRO A 18 4.44 -5.68 -33.20
N GLY A 19 3.89 -5.07 -32.15
CA GLY A 19 2.48 -4.68 -32.06
C GLY A 19 1.56 -5.74 -31.47
N GLU A 20 2.05 -6.96 -31.28
CA GLU A 20 1.30 -8.03 -30.61
C GLU A 20 1.42 -7.92 -29.07
N VAL A 21 0.45 -8.50 -28.37
CA VAL A 21 0.37 -8.51 -26.90
C VAL A 21 0.27 -9.94 -26.40
N ALA A 22 1.08 -10.28 -25.41
CA ALA A 22 0.97 -11.53 -24.67
C ALA A 22 0.51 -11.24 -23.23
N LEU A 23 -0.55 -11.94 -22.79
CA LEU A 23 -0.96 -11.98 -21.40
C LEU A 23 -0.38 -13.23 -20.75
N LEU A 24 0.33 -13.05 -19.65
CA LEU A 24 0.87 -14.15 -18.85
C LEU A 24 -0.14 -14.62 -17.82
N GLU A 25 0.04 -15.85 -17.33
CA GLU A 25 -0.77 -16.38 -16.24
C GLU A 25 -0.46 -15.65 -14.92
N ASN A 26 -1.32 -15.81 -13.95
CA ASN A 26 -1.24 -15.14 -12.66
C ASN A 26 0.06 -15.50 -11.92
N LEU A 27 0.90 -14.51 -11.68
CA LEU A 27 2.17 -14.66 -10.99
C LEU A 27 2.02 -15.24 -9.58
N ARG A 28 0.89 -14.99 -8.91
CA ARG A 28 0.64 -15.45 -7.54
C ARG A 28 0.29 -16.94 -7.43
N PHE A 29 0.24 -17.66 -8.55
CA PHE A 29 0.23 -19.12 -8.53
C PHE A 29 1.60 -19.69 -8.12
N HIS A 30 2.64 -18.86 -8.21
CA HIS A 30 4.01 -19.17 -7.77
C HIS A 30 4.29 -18.53 -6.41
N VAL A 31 4.72 -19.34 -5.44
CA VAL A 31 5.11 -18.83 -4.10
C VAL A 31 6.32 -17.89 -4.17
N GLU A 32 7.13 -17.98 -5.22
CA GLU A 32 8.29 -17.16 -5.53
C GLU A 32 7.92 -15.71 -5.83
N GLU A 33 6.68 -15.44 -6.22
CA GLU A 33 6.21 -14.06 -6.46
C GLU A 33 6.19 -13.25 -5.16
N GLU A 34 5.56 -13.77 -4.12
CA GLU A 34 5.47 -13.11 -2.82
C GLU A 34 6.60 -13.50 -1.86
N GLY A 35 7.30 -14.62 -2.13
CA GLY A 35 8.38 -15.16 -1.31
C GLY A 35 7.91 -15.85 -0.03
N ASN A 36 6.70 -15.56 0.44
CA ASN A 36 6.07 -16.19 1.59
C ASN A 36 4.54 -16.07 1.47
N VAL A 37 3.85 -17.18 1.42
CA VAL A 37 2.38 -17.24 1.27
C VAL A 37 1.76 -17.90 2.49
N LYS A 38 0.75 -17.26 3.04
CA LYS A 38 -0.05 -17.82 4.14
C LYS A 38 -1.21 -18.62 3.55
N LYS A 39 -1.29 -19.90 3.89
CA LYS A 39 -2.38 -20.79 3.49
C LYS A 39 -3.65 -20.53 4.31
N GLU A 40 -4.79 -21.04 3.83
CA GLU A 40 -6.08 -20.93 4.51
C GLU A 40 -6.08 -21.57 5.91
N ASP A 41 -5.31 -22.64 6.10
CA ASP A 41 -5.10 -23.31 7.41
C ASP A 41 -4.24 -22.53 8.40
N GLY A 42 -3.76 -21.32 8.01
CA GLY A 42 -2.93 -20.44 8.82
C GLY A 42 -1.43 -20.77 8.76
N THR A 43 -1.02 -21.85 8.09
CA THR A 43 0.40 -22.17 7.90
C THR A 43 1.03 -21.24 6.86
N SER A 44 2.34 -20.97 6.99
CA SER A 44 3.10 -20.19 6.02
C SER A 44 4.02 -21.08 5.20
N VAL A 45 4.03 -20.89 3.89
CA VAL A 45 4.98 -21.51 2.97
C VAL A 45 5.96 -20.45 2.51
N LYS A 46 7.23 -20.65 2.83
CA LYS A 46 8.31 -19.76 2.39
C LYS A 46 8.94 -20.36 1.13
N ALA A 47 9.12 -19.52 0.11
CA ALA A 47 9.81 -19.91 -1.11
C ALA A 47 11.30 -20.15 -0.85
N ASP A 48 11.88 -21.09 -1.58
CA ASP A 48 13.33 -21.28 -1.61
C ASP A 48 14.00 -20.03 -2.24
N PRO A 49 15.04 -19.46 -1.59
CA PRO A 49 15.73 -18.29 -2.13
C PRO A 49 16.31 -18.47 -3.54
N GLU A 50 16.82 -19.65 -3.87
CA GLU A 50 17.34 -19.93 -5.21
C GLU A 50 16.20 -20.05 -6.24
N ALA A 51 15.06 -20.61 -5.86
CA ALA A 51 13.85 -20.61 -6.71
C ALA A 51 13.33 -19.18 -6.95
N VAL A 52 13.30 -18.31 -5.93
CA VAL A 52 12.95 -16.89 -6.09
C VAL A 52 13.90 -16.19 -7.06
N LYS A 53 15.20 -16.45 -6.96
CA LYS A 53 16.20 -15.89 -7.85
C LYS A 53 16.02 -16.36 -9.30
N ALA A 54 15.76 -17.65 -9.50
CA ALA A 54 15.48 -18.23 -10.81
C ALA A 54 14.19 -17.65 -11.42
N PHE A 55 13.13 -17.51 -10.62
CA PHE A 55 11.86 -16.91 -11.02
C PHE A 55 12.04 -15.46 -11.50
N ARG A 56 12.77 -14.63 -10.73
CA ARG A 56 13.10 -13.24 -11.09
C ARG A 56 13.95 -13.15 -12.35
N ALA A 57 14.89 -14.06 -12.51
CA ALA A 57 15.73 -14.13 -13.72
C ALA A 57 14.90 -14.49 -14.96
N SER A 58 13.95 -15.43 -14.85
CA SER A 58 13.04 -15.77 -15.94
C SER A 58 12.14 -14.59 -16.31
N LEU A 59 11.50 -13.92 -15.32
CA LEU A 59 10.72 -12.70 -15.57
C LEU A 59 11.53 -11.62 -16.29
N SER A 60 12.81 -11.46 -15.94
CA SER A 60 13.67 -10.44 -16.54
C SER A 60 14.06 -10.72 -17.99
N LYS A 61 13.85 -11.95 -18.49
CA LYS A 61 14.10 -12.31 -19.92
C LYS A 61 12.92 -12.03 -20.83
N LEU A 62 11.73 -11.72 -20.28
CA LEU A 62 10.51 -11.61 -21.06
C LEU A 62 10.39 -10.30 -21.85
N GLY A 63 11.33 -9.35 -21.68
CA GLY A 63 11.32 -8.09 -22.40
C GLY A 63 12.58 -7.26 -22.16
N ASP A 64 12.72 -6.18 -22.91
CA ASP A 64 13.87 -5.27 -22.86
C ASP A 64 13.64 -4.05 -21.95
N VAL A 65 12.38 -3.72 -21.70
CA VAL A 65 11.97 -2.57 -20.88
C VAL A 65 10.93 -3.04 -19.88
N TYR A 66 11.10 -2.63 -18.62
CA TYR A 66 10.12 -2.88 -17.58
C TYR A 66 9.30 -1.62 -17.30
N VAL A 67 7.97 -1.77 -17.34
CA VAL A 67 7.04 -0.71 -16.95
C VAL A 67 6.17 -1.22 -15.80
N ASN A 68 6.23 -0.53 -14.65
CA ASN A 68 5.31 -0.81 -13.55
C ASN A 68 4.12 0.14 -13.64
N ASP A 69 2.93 -0.42 -13.87
CA ASP A 69 1.67 0.32 -13.89
C ASP A 69 0.64 -0.22 -12.87
N ALA A 70 1.12 -1.00 -11.90
CA ALA A 70 0.32 -1.63 -10.86
C ALA A 70 0.46 -0.90 -9.52
N PHE A 71 -0.23 0.23 -9.35
CA PHE A 71 -0.16 1.05 -8.13
C PHE A 71 -0.53 0.27 -6.87
N GLY A 72 -1.57 -0.58 -6.92
CA GLY A 72 -2.02 -1.35 -5.77
C GLY A 72 -1.00 -2.33 -5.19
N THR A 73 0.01 -2.74 -5.96
CA THR A 73 1.09 -3.64 -5.53
C THR A 73 2.46 -2.98 -5.47
N ALA A 74 2.59 -1.73 -5.89
CA ALA A 74 3.86 -1.03 -5.99
C ALA A 74 4.62 -0.89 -4.66
N HIS A 75 3.89 -0.92 -3.53
CA HIS A 75 4.46 -0.87 -2.17
C HIS A 75 4.96 -2.24 -1.67
N ARG A 76 4.85 -3.31 -2.46
CA ARG A 76 5.26 -4.66 -2.09
C ARG A 76 6.56 -5.04 -2.81
N ALA A 77 7.47 -5.71 -2.09
CA ALA A 77 8.73 -6.20 -2.66
C ALA A 77 8.55 -7.58 -3.37
N HIS A 78 7.45 -7.73 -4.12
CA HIS A 78 7.18 -8.92 -4.91
C HIS A 78 8.19 -9.08 -6.05
N SER A 79 8.38 -10.31 -6.53
CA SER A 79 9.35 -10.61 -7.57
C SER A 79 9.08 -9.83 -8.86
N SER A 80 7.80 -9.71 -9.27
CA SER A 80 7.42 -8.91 -10.45
C SER A 80 7.54 -7.41 -10.25
N THR A 81 7.53 -6.91 -9.01
CA THR A 81 7.62 -5.47 -8.70
C THR A 81 9.07 -5.02 -8.50
N ALA A 82 9.80 -5.70 -7.60
CA ALA A 82 11.14 -5.32 -7.20
C ALA A 82 12.24 -6.22 -7.78
N GLY A 83 11.86 -7.42 -8.27
CA GLY A 83 12.81 -8.45 -8.67
C GLY A 83 13.18 -8.46 -10.14
N VAL A 84 12.42 -7.78 -11.01
CA VAL A 84 12.76 -7.65 -12.44
C VAL A 84 13.88 -6.64 -12.60
N VAL A 85 15.01 -7.09 -13.16
CA VAL A 85 16.22 -6.27 -13.33
C VAL A 85 16.48 -6.05 -14.81
N LEU A 86 16.08 -4.86 -15.29
CA LEU A 86 16.33 -4.41 -16.66
C LEU A 86 16.99 -3.03 -16.66
N PRO A 87 17.80 -2.70 -17.67
CA PRO A 87 18.47 -1.40 -17.78
C PRO A 87 17.47 -0.23 -17.85
N GLN A 88 16.34 -0.43 -18.52
CA GLN A 88 15.28 0.57 -18.65
C GLN A 88 14.08 0.18 -17.80
N ARG A 89 13.75 1.06 -16.87
CA ARG A 89 12.61 0.88 -15.94
C ARG A 89 11.85 2.19 -15.85
N ALA A 90 10.53 2.12 -15.93
CA ALA A 90 9.65 3.28 -15.88
C ALA A 90 8.38 2.99 -15.08
N ALA A 91 7.72 4.05 -14.63
CA ALA A 91 6.33 4.00 -14.18
C ALA A 91 5.40 4.12 -15.39
N GLY A 92 4.31 3.37 -15.40
CA GLY A 92 3.26 3.53 -16.39
C GLY A 92 2.35 4.72 -16.12
N TYR A 93 1.38 4.94 -17.00
CA TYR A 93 0.50 6.12 -16.92
C TYR A 93 -0.46 6.09 -15.73
N LEU A 94 -0.91 4.91 -15.29
CA LEU A 94 -1.72 4.77 -14.07
C LEU A 94 -0.90 5.16 -12.84
N MET A 95 0.33 4.63 -12.72
CA MET A 95 1.27 5.02 -11.68
C MET A 95 1.55 6.51 -11.70
N LYS A 96 1.81 7.06 -12.90
CA LYS A 96 2.05 8.50 -13.06
C LYS A 96 0.87 9.33 -12.55
N LYS A 97 -0.36 8.94 -12.90
CA LYS A 97 -1.57 9.63 -12.44
C LYS A 97 -1.68 9.65 -10.91
N GLU A 98 -1.44 8.51 -10.26
CA GLU A 98 -1.45 8.43 -8.78
C GLU A 98 -0.34 9.29 -8.16
N LEU A 99 0.86 9.26 -8.74
CA LEU A 99 1.99 10.08 -8.28
C LEU A 99 1.72 11.59 -8.44
N ASP A 100 1.17 12.01 -9.57
CA ASP A 100 0.82 13.41 -9.82
C ASP A 100 -0.23 13.89 -8.82
N PHE A 101 -1.32 13.12 -8.60
CA PHE A 101 -2.39 13.53 -7.70
C PHE A 101 -2.01 13.45 -6.22
N LEU A 102 -1.40 12.35 -5.79
CA LEU A 102 -1.05 12.15 -4.38
C LEU A 102 0.22 12.93 -4.00
N GLY A 103 1.21 12.98 -4.89
CA GLY A 103 2.44 13.75 -4.68
C GLY A 103 2.15 15.23 -4.50
N ASP A 104 1.43 15.83 -5.44
CA ASP A 104 1.05 17.25 -5.37
C ASP A 104 0.22 17.56 -4.13
N ALA A 105 -0.71 16.65 -3.75
CA ALA A 105 -1.53 16.84 -2.57
C ALA A 105 -0.72 16.83 -1.26
N VAL A 106 0.39 16.09 -1.21
CA VAL A 106 1.20 15.93 0.02
C VAL A 106 2.38 16.89 0.06
N ASP A 107 3.04 17.13 -1.10
CA ASP A 107 4.29 17.90 -1.16
C ASP A 107 4.07 19.38 -1.46
N ALA A 108 3.06 19.73 -2.26
CA ALA A 108 2.71 21.10 -2.62
C ALA A 108 1.18 21.33 -2.59
N PRO A 109 0.52 21.13 -1.44
CA PRO A 109 -0.94 21.14 -1.37
C PRO A 109 -1.51 22.52 -1.68
N LYS A 110 -2.59 22.52 -2.47
CA LYS A 110 -3.43 23.71 -2.60
C LYS A 110 -4.16 23.95 -1.28
N ARG A 111 -4.23 25.21 -0.85
CA ARG A 111 -4.89 25.59 0.42
C ARG A 111 -6.35 26.00 0.20
N PRO A 112 -7.28 25.65 1.12
CA PRO A 112 -7.04 24.88 2.35
C PRO A 112 -6.84 23.39 2.07
N PHE A 113 -5.85 22.77 2.74
CA PHE A 113 -5.63 21.31 2.68
C PHE A 113 -6.28 20.63 3.89
N VAL A 114 -7.36 19.93 3.66
CA VAL A 114 -8.07 19.15 4.67
C VAL A 114 -7.85 17.67 4.40
N ALA A 115 -7.28 16.96 5.38
CA ALA A 115 -7.14 15.52 5.32
C ALA A 115 -8.21 14.85 6.20
N ILE A 116 -8.73 13.72 5.73
CA ILE A 116 -9.69 12.89 6.47
C ILE A 116 -9.07 11.50 6.65
N ILE A 117 -8.92 11.05 7.88
CA ILE A 117 -8.41 9.73 8.20
C ILE A 117 -9.48 8.97 8.97
N GLY A 118 -9.82 7.78 8.48
CA GLY A 118 -10.76 6.87 9.12
C GLY A 118 -10.21 5.45 9.20
N GLY A 119 -10.75 4.67 10.10
CA GLY A 119 -10.39 3.28 10.29
C GLY A 119 -10.80 2.76 11.67
N ALA A 120 -10.57 1.47 11.91
CA ALA A 120 -10.92 0.84 13.19
C ALA A 120 -9.90 1.18 14.29
N LYS A 121 -8.60 1.26 13.94
CA LYS A 121 -7.49 1.37 14.88
C LYS A 121 -6.62 2.59 14.61
N VAL A 122 -6.26 3.33 15.68
CA VAL A 122 -5.32 4.45 15.59
C VAL A 122 -3.87 3.99 15.46
N SER A 123 -3.51 2.84 16.06
CA SER A 123 -2.15 2.31 16.05
C SER A 123 -1.53 2.18 14.66
N GLY A 124 -2.31 1.76 13.67
CA GLY A 124 -1.87 1.65 12.28
C GLY A 124 -1.79 2.97 11.51
N LYS A 125 -2.13 4.11 12.13
CA LYS A 125 -2.21 5.43 11.47
C LYS A 125 -1.41 6.54 12.16
N ILE A 126 -0.74 6.24 13.27
CA ILE A 126 0.01 7.20 14.07
C ILE A 126 1.05 7.94 13.24
N ASP A 127 1.86 7.21 12.50
CA ASP A 127 2.92 7.79 11.67
C ASP A 127 2.35 8.64 10.55
N VAL A 128 1.24 8.20 9.95
CA VAL A 128 0.51 8.95 8.92
C VAL A 128 -0.04 10.25 9.51
N ILE A 129 -0.71 10.20 10.66
CA ILE A 129 -1.24 11.37 11.36
C ILE A 129 -0.11 12.36 11.68
N SER A 130 0.98 11.86 12.27
CA SER A 130 2.12 12.67 12.66
C SER A 130 2.81 13.34 11.47
N SER A 131 2.86 12.64 10.33
CA SER A 131 3.48 13.15 9.09
C SER A 131 2.59 14.15 8.35
N LEU A 132 1.26 14.00 8.43
CA LEU A 132 0.31 14.91 7.78
C LEU A 132 0.05 16.17 8.60
N LEU A 133 0.05 16.08 9.92
CA LEU A 133 -0.32 17.18 10.82
C LEU A 133 0.41 18.52 10.54
N PRO A 134 1.73 18.55 10.26
CA PRO A 134 2.40 19.79 9.88
C PRO A 134 2.01 20.30 8.49
N LYS A 135 1.50 19.44 7.61
CA LYS A 135 1.21 19.76 6.21
C LYS A 135 -0.22 20.25 5.98
N VAL A 136 -1.16 19.84 6.84
CA VAL A 136 -2.59 20.14 6.69
C VAL A 136 -3.04 21.42 7.40
N ASP A 137 -4.13 22.00 6.93
CA ASP A 137 -4.86 23.06 7.65
C ASP A 137 -5.83 22.46 8.68
N LYS A 138 -6.46 21.34 8.32
CA LYS A 138 -7.31 20.54 9.22
C LYS A 138 -7.10 19.04 8.95
N LEU A 139 -7.15 18.26 10.02
CA LEU A 139 -7.12 16.82 10.01
C LEU A 139 -8.35 16.28 10.71
N ILE A 140 -9.24 15.66 9.96
CA ILE A 140 -10.48 15.07 10.50
C ILE A 140 -10.23 13.58 10.78
N ILE A 141 -10.49 13.16 12.00
CA ILE A 141 -10.42 11.76 12.40
C ILE A 141 -11.84 11.20 12.45
N GLY A 142 -12.08 10.11 11.71
CA GLY A 142 -13.38 9.43 11.69
C GLY A 142 -13.24 7.92 11.90
N GLY A 143 -14.39 7.24 11.84
CA GLY A 143 -14.46 5.79 12.05
C GLY A 143 -14.17 5.37 13.49
N GLY A 144 -14.00 4.06 13.72
CA GLY A 144 -13.81 3.48 15.07
C GLY A 144 -12.61 4.02 15.84
N MET A 145 -11.57 4.47 15.14
CA MET A 145 -10.39 5.07 15.79
C MET A 145 -10.71 6.37 16.53
N ALA A 146 -11.79 7.08 16.18
CA ALA A 146 -12.21 8.30 16.88
C ALA A 146 -12.55 8.05 18.36
N PHE A 147 -13.04 6.86 18.69
CA PHE A 147 -13.39 6.52 20.06
C PHE A 147 -12.18 6.47 21.01
N THR A 148 -11.00 6.11 20.51
CA THR A 148 -9.77 6.19 21.29
C THR A 148 -9.43 7.66 21.65
N PHE A 149 -9.67 8.59 20.74
CA PHE A 149 -9.53 10.03 21.00
C PHE A 149 -10.60 10.57 21.93
N TYR A 150 -11.86 10.11 21.81
CA TYR A 150 -12.92 10.49 22.75
C TYR A 150 -12.61 10.02 24.17
N LYS A 151 -12.09 8.80 24.33
CA LYS A 151 -11.65 8.29 25.63
C LYS A 151 -10.48 9.11 26.20
N ALA A 152 -9.54 9.55 25.37
CA ALA A 152 -8.47 10.46 25.77
C ALA A 152 -8.99 11.83 26.25
N GLN A 153 -10.15 12.28 25.75
CA GLN A 153 -10.86 13.47 26.21
C GLN A 153 -11.72 13.23 27.47
N GLY A 154 -11.70 12.03 28.03
CA GLY A 154 -12.52 11.67 29.20
C GLY A 154 -14.00 11.43 28.90
N LYS A 155 -14.38 11.26 27.62
CA LYS A 155 -15.77 10.97 27.24
C LYS A 155 -16.07 9.48 27.43
N GLU A 156 -17.31 9.18 27.78
CA GLU A 156 -17.82 7.82 27.77
C GLU A 156 -18.04 7.36 26.33
N ILE A 157 -17.62 6.13 26.05
CA ILE A 157 -17.67 5.54 24.70
C ILE A 157 -18.52 4.27 24.63
N GLY A 158 -19.17 3.87 25.75
CA GLY A 158 -19.98 2.66 25.84
C GLY A 158 -19.22 1.40 25.45
N GLY A 159 -19.80 0.57 24.58
CA GLY A 159 -19.19 -0.64 24.02
C GLY A 159 -18.40 -0.40 22.73
N SER A 160 -18.06 0.84 22.40
CA SER A 160 -17.36 1.17 21.16
C SER A 160 -15.93 0.62 21.13
N LEU A 161 -15.43 0.37 19.92
CA LEU A 161 -14.06 -0.09 19.70
C LEU A 161 -13.05 0.94 20.24
N VAL A 162 -12.10 0.48 21.06
CA VAL A 162 -11.05 1.33 21.63
C VAL A 162 -9.72 0.59 21.71
N GLU A 163 -8.62 1.31 21.56
CA GLU A 163 -7.26 0.83 21.85
C GLU A 163 -6.80 1.46 23.17
N ASP A 164 -7.00 0.75 24.29
CA ASP A 164 -6.71 1.26 25.63
C ASP A 164 -5.24 1.64 25.84
N ASP A 165 -4.34 0.86 25.25
CA ASP A 165 -2.90 1.10 25.26
C ASP A 165 -2.48 2.31 24.44
N ARG A 166 -3.39 2.93 23.68
CA ARG A 166 -3.14 4.10 22.81
C ARG A 166 -3.83 5.38 23.28
N VAL A 167 -4.61 5.32 24.35
CA VAL A 167 -5.35 6.49 24.87
C VAL A 167 -4.42 7.63 25.28
N ALA A 168 -3.32 7.33 25.99
CA ALA A 168 -2.34 8.36 26.38
C ALA A 168 -1.74 9.05 25.17
N MET A 169 -1.30 8.27 24.17
CA MET A 169 -0.75 8.80 22.93
C MET A 169 -1.78 9.61 22.12
N ALA A 170 -3.05 9.17 22.07
CA ALA A 170 -4.12 9.95 21.44
C ALA A 170 -4.28 11.34 22.10
N GLY A 171 -4.14 11.39 23.43
CA GLY A 171 -4.11 12.64 24.20
C GLY A 171 -2.93 13.55 23.81
N GLU A 172 -1.74 12.98 23.65
CA GLU A 172 -0.55 13.72 23.20
C GLU A 172 -0.73 14.27 21.77
N LEU A 173 -1.31 13.47 20.86
CA LEU A 173 -1.63 13.92 19.51
C LEU A 173 -2.65 15.05 19.48
N LEU A 174 -3.71 14.99 20.33
CA LEU A 174 -4.67 16.08 20.49
C LEU A 174 -3.98 17.36 20.97
N ALA A 175 -3.16 17.26 21.99
CA ALA A 175 -2.43 18.42 22.54
C ALA A 175 -1.47 19.03 21.50
N LYS A 176 -0.74 18.19 20.75
CA LYS A 176 0.19 18.64 19.71
C LYS A 176 -0.51 19.27 18.51
N ALA A 177 -1.67 18.72 18.15
CA ALA A 177 -2.41 19.17 16.98
C ALA A 177 -3.21 20.46 17.22
N GLY A 178 -3.63 20.69 18.45
CA GLY A 178 -4.50 21.84 18.78
C GLY A 178 -5.75 21.86 17.89
N ASP A 179 -6.09 23.03 17.38
CA ASP A 179 -7.27 23.24 16.54
C ASP A 179 -7.20 22.60 15.14
N LYS A 180 -6.05 22.02 14.78
CA LYS A 180 -5.92 21.34 13.49
C LYS A 180 -6.61 19.99 13.46
N LEU A 181 -6.61 19.25 14.57
CA LEU A 181 -7.26 17.93 14.66
C LEU A 181 -8.72 18.11 15.05
N VAL A 182 -9.59 17.61 14.19
CA VAL A 182 -11.05 17.72 14.34
C VAL A 182 -11.64 16.32 14.52
N LEU A 183 -12.39 16.13 15.58
CA LEU A 183 -13.19 14.93 15.81
C LEU A 183 -14.64 15.21 15.46
N PRO A 184 -15.44 14.20 15.05
CA PRO A 184 -16.88 14.33 14.91
C PRO A 184 -17.52 14.84 16.21
N ILE A 185 -18.60 15.60 16.11
CA ILE A 185 -19.33 16.10 17.27
C ILE A 185 -20.38 15.11 17.78
N ASP A 186 -20.85 14.25 16.90
CA ASP A 186 -21.81 13.18 17.16
C ASP A 186 -21.50 11.93 16.33
N THR A 187 -22.21 10.85 16.59
CA THR A 187 -22.05 9.58 15.89
C THR A 187 -23.42 8.93 15.72
N VAL A 188 -23.73 8.53 14.50
CA VAL A 188 -24.93 7.71 14.22
C VAL A 188 -24.61 6.26 14.56
N VAL A 189 -25.44 5.61 15.37
CA VAL A 189 -25.33 4.22 15.81
C VAL A 189 -26.50 3.39 15.30
#